data_c79ae7421b49246a9c66acb35b1eb171
#
_entry.id   c79ae7421b49246a9c66acb35b1eb171
#
_cell.length_a   1.000
_cell.length_b   1.000
_cell.length_c   1.000
_cell.angle_alpha   90.00
_cell.angle_beta   90.00
_cell.angle_gamma   90.00
#
_symmetry.space_group_name_H-M   'P 1'
#
loop_
_entity.id
_entity.type
_entity.pdbx_description
1 polymer ?
#
loop_
_entity_poly.entity_id
_entity_poly.type
_entity_poly.pdbx_seq_one_letter_code
_entity_poly.pdbx_strand_id
1 'polypeptide(L)'
;IVFHESKSLTREVITKNTKPEPNGFYGNSKLQAENGLHKLDDEQFRVVILRPPMIYGPNSKGNFMRLIKLARITPVFPAYHNKRSMLYIDNLCEFIKQIIIREKSGVFYPQNNELADTVEIVKYFAKAYNHKIFMWKWLNIFVHIGSLFLNSINKMFATYYYDPNMSIYPFEYIVCSQEKSFEYVLNNNEDK
;
A
#
# COMPACT_ATOMS: atom_id res chain seq x y z
N ILE A 1 1.65 -1.60 10.16
CA ILE A 1 2.69 -2.32 9.40
C ILE A 1 3.66 -2.91 10.41
N VAL A 2 3.81 -4.24 10.39
CA VAL A 2 4.70 -4.98 11.31
C VAL A 2 6.13 -5.12 10.77
N PHE A 3 6.34 -4.73 9.52
CA PHE A 3 7.66 -4.68 8.91
C PHE A 3 8.29 -3.30 9.07
N HIS A 4 9.61 -3.29 8.98
CA HIS A 4 10.40 -2.06 9.01
C HIS A 4 9.90 -1.05 7.97
N GLU A 5 9.63 0.18 8.38
CA GLU A 5 9.42 1.28 7.42
C GLU A 5 10.80 1.77 6.95
N SER A 6 11.02 1.78 5.64
CA SER A 6 12.27 2.27 5.08
C SER A 6 12.57 3.70 5.57
N LYS A 7 13.75 3.88 6.16
CA LYS A 7 14.27 5.20 6.58
C LYS A 7 15.00 5.94 5.45
N SER A 8 15.05 5.35 4.27
CA SER A 8 15.75 5.88 3.11
C SER A 8 15.01 5.52 1.84
N LEU A 9 15.44 6.07 0.69
CA LEU A 9 14.90 5.75 -0.64
C LEU A 9 15.36 4.37 -1.16
N THR A 10 15.84 3.50 -0.29
CA THR A 10 16.32 2.16 -0.66
C THR A 10 15.19 1.29 -1.19
N ARG A 11 15.55 0.36 -2.04
CA ARG A 11 14.67 -0.69 -2.51
C ARG A 11 14.58 -1.79 -1.46
N GLU A 12 13.38 -2.06 -0.98
CA GLU A 12 13.09 -3.13 -0.04
C GLU A 12 11.98 -4.03 -0.58
N VAL A 13 12.25 -5.32 -0.61
CA VAL A 13 11.28 -6.35 -1.02
C VAL A 13 10.98 -7.22 0.19
N ILE A 14 9.73 -7.22 0.61
CA ILE A 14 9.27 -8.09 1.69
C ILE A 14 8.98 -9.46 1.11
N THR A 15 9.61 -10.47 1.69
CA THR A 15 9.44 -11.89 1.34
C THR A 15 8.88 -12.67 2.52
N LYS A 16 8.52 -13.92 2.32
CA LYS A 16 8.08 -14.83 3.40
C LYS A 16 9.14 -14.98 4.51
N ASN A 17 10.41 -14.76 4.17
CA ASN A 17 11.54 -14.89 5.10
C ASN A 17 11.85 -13.57 5.82
N THR A 18 11.23 -12.46 5.43
CA THR A 18 11.44 -11.17 6.07
C THR A 18 10.83 -11.19 7.47
N LYS A 19 11.66 -10.99 8.48
CA LYS A 19 11.20 -10.94 9.88
C LYS A 19 10.44 -9.65 10.13
N PRO A 20 9.33 -9.70 10.89
CA PRO A 20 8.66 -8.50 11.38
C PRO A 20 9.57 -7.72 12.34
N GLU A 21 9.93 -6.51 11.99
CA GLU A 21 10.77 -5.60 12.80
C GLU A 21 10.19 -4.18 12.75
N PRO A 22 9.07 -3.94 13.45
CA PRO A 22 8.41 -2.64 13.40
C PRO A 22 9.20 -1.54 14.12
N ASN A 23 9.27 -0.35 13.52
CA ASN A 23 10.06 0.78 14.01
C ASN A 23 9.30 1.75 14.91
N GLY A 24 8.12 1.47 15.33
CA GLY A 24 7.32 2.43 16.08
C GLY A 24 6.28 1.78 16.96
N PHE A 25 5.73 2.58 17.87
CA PHE A 25 4.73 2.12 18.84
C PHE A 25 3.56 1.35 18.17
N TYR A 26 3.03 1.90 17.08
CA TYR A 26 1.91 1.28 16.35
C TYR A 26 2.28 -0.11 15.81
N GLY A 27 3.40 -0.22 15.10
CA GLY A 27 3.86 -1.51 14.56
C GLY A 27 4.17 -2.53 15.65
N ASN A 28 4.82 -2.08 16.74
CA ASN A 28 5.12 -2.93 17.89
C ASN A 28 3.83 -3.44 18.56
N SER A 29 2.82 -2.60 18.76
CA SER A 29 1.55 -3.02 19.35
C SER A 29 0.82 -4.06 18.47
N LYS A 30 0.90 -3.91 17.14
CA LYS A 30 0.34 -4.90 16.21
C LYS A 30 1.08 -6.24 16.27
N LEU A 31 2.41 -6.21 16.30
CA LEU A 31 3.22 -7.43 16.41
C LEU A 31 2.98 -8.16 17.76
N GLN A 32 2.84 -7.41 18.86
CA GLN A 32 2.50 -8.00 20.15
C GLN A 32 1.11 -8.65 20.12
N ALA A 33 0.12 -8.02 19.50
CA ALA A 33 -1.20 -8.59 19.30
C ALA A 33 -1.16 -9.86 18.45
N GLU A 34 -0.41 -9.88 17.34
CA GLU A 34 -0.21 -11.08 16.53
C GLU A 34 0.38 -12.23 17.36
N ASN A 35 1.45 -11.94 18.12
CA ASN A 35 2.10 -12.95 18.97
C ASN A 35 1.19 -13.49 20.08
N GLY A 36 0.28 -12.65 20.59
CA GLY A 36 -0.74 -13.06 21.55
C GLY A 36 -1.79 -13.97 20.91
N LEU A 37 -2.29 -13.60 19.73
CA LEU A 37 -3.30 -14.34 19.00
C LEU A 37 -2.80 -15.71 18.52
N HIS A 38 -1.55 -15.81 18.07
CA HIS A 38 -0.97 -17.09 17.66
C HIS A 38 -1.00 -18.17 18.75
N LYS A 39 -0.98 -17.76 20.03
CA LYS A 39 -1.07 -18.71 21.16
C LYS A 39 -2.47 -19.26 21.37
N LEU A 40 -3.48 -18.65 20.75
CA LEU A 40 -4.88 -19.03 20.86
C LEU A 40 -5.34 -19.85 19.63
N ASP A 41 -4.47 -20.02 18.62
CA ASP A 41 -4.81 -20.72 17.37
C ASP A 41 -4.83 -22.23 17.64
N ASP A 42 -6.03 -22.83 17.56
CA ASP A 42 -6.27 -24.26 17.75
C ASP A 42 -7.40 -24.77 16.83
N GLU A 43 -7.83 -26.00 16.99
CA GLU A 43 -8.90 -26.60 16.18
C GLU A 43 -10.28 -25.94 16.40
N GLN A 44 -10.51 -25.34 17.56
CA GLN A 44 -11.77 -24.70 17.91
C GLN A 44 -11.75 -23.19 17.69
N PHE A 45 -10.56 -22.57 17.71
CA PHE A 45 -10.37 -21.15 17.55
C PHE A 45 -9.28 -20.84 16.51
N ARG A 46 -9.67 -20.68 15.27
CA ARG A 46 -8.76 -20.41 14.15
C ARG A 46 -8.41 -18.94 14.05
N VAL A 47 -7.12 -18.63 14.08
CA VAL A 47 -6.61 -17.26 13.98
C VAL A 47 -6.17 -16.94 12.57
N VAL A 48 -6.65 -15.81 12.07
CA VAL A 48 -6.23 -15.23 10.77
C VAL A 48 -5.54 -13.91 11.02
N ILE A 49 -4.32 -13.79 10.55
CA ILE A 49 -3.54 -12.55 10.59
C ILE A 49 -3.37 -12.04 9.17
N LEU A 50 -3.91 -10.85 8.92
CA LEU A 50 -3.74 -10.17 7.63
C LEU A 50 -2.67 -9.09 7.77
N ARG A 51 -1.69 -9.12 6.90
CA ARG A 51 -0.64 -8.12 6.78
C ARG A 51 -0.74 -7.41 5.42
N PRO A 52 -1.80 -6.62 5.20
CA PRO A 52 -1.97 -5.92 3.93
C PRO A 52 -0.93 -4.81 3.77
N PRO A 53 -0.56 -4.45 2.53
CA PRO A 53 0.19 -3.22 2.23
C PRO A 53 -0.70 -1.99 2.45
N MET A 54 -0.39 -0.88 1.78
CA MET A 54 -1.23 0.31 1.82
C MET A 54 -2.62 0.01 1.23
N ILE A 55 -3.64 0.05 2.09
CA ILE A 55 -5.05 -0.07 1.66
C ILE A 55 -5.51 1.29 1.15
N TYR A 56 -6.27 1.28 0.04
CA TYR A 56 -6.87 2.47 -0.54
C TYR A 56 -8.30 2.20 -1.04
N GLY A 57 -9.05 3.25 -1.21
CA GLY A 57 -10.43 3.23 -1.71
C GLY A 57 -11.05 4.62 -1.64
N PRO A 58 -12.32 4.79 -2.04
CA PRO A 58 -13.04 6.05 -1.92
C PRO A 58 -13.01 6.55 -0.46
N ASN A 59 -12.83 7.86 -0.29
CA ASN A 59 -12.81 8.53 1.02
C ASN A 59 -11.78 7.98 2.03
N SER A 60 -10.78 7.20 1.56
CA SER A 60 -9.74 6.67 2.43
C SER A 60 -8.90 7.81 3.03
N LYS A 61 -8.44 7.61 4.28
CA LYS A 61 -7.51 8.56 4.92
C LYS A 61 -6.08 8.12 4.67
N GLY A 62 -5.15 9.06 4.48
CA GLY A 62 -3.73 8.74 4.43
C GLY A 62 -2.99 9.19 3.18
N ASN A 63 -1.88 8.51 2.87
CA ASN A 63 -0.94 8.96 1.85
C ASN A 63 -1.49 8.89 0.43
N PHE A 64 -2.39 7.96 0.13
CA PHE A 64 -2.99 7.85 -1.19
C PHE A 64 -3.80 9.10 -1.53
N MET A 65 -4.65 9.55 -0.62
CA MET A 65 -5.42 10.79 -0.82
C MET A 65 -4.55 12.04 -0.90
N ARG A 66 -3.40 12.05 -0.19
CA ARG A 66 -2.42 13.14 -0.32
C ARG A 66 -1.82 13.20 -1.73
N LEU A 67 -1.52 12.04 -2.34
CA LEU A 67 -1.06 11.98 -3.73
C LEU A 67 -2.12 12.51 -4.70
N ILE A 68 -3.39 12.16 -4.52
CA ILE A 68 -4.48 12.68 -5.34
C ILE A 68 -4.60 14.21 -5.21
N LYS A 69 -4.51 14.74 -3.98
CA LYS A 69 -4.49 16.20 -3.77
C LYS A 69 -3.31 16.88 -4.47
N LEU A 70 -2.11 16.31 -4.36
CA LEU A 70 -0.94 16.84 -5.07
C LEU A 70 -1.16 16.80 -6.59
N ALA A 71 -1.70 15.72 -7.14
CA ALA A 71 -2.01 15.60 -8.56
C ALA A 71 -2.97 16.71 -9.06
N ARG A 72 -3.85 17.20 -8.20
CA ARG A 72 -4.84 18.23 -8.52
C ARG A 72 -4.29 19.66 -8.47
N ILE A 73 -3.29 19.93 -7.62
CA ILE A 73 -2.88 21.31 -7.31
C ILE A 73 -1.46 21.66 -7.74
N THR A 74 -0.54 20.67 -7.93
CA THR A 74 0.85 20.98 -8.22
C THR A 74 1.10 21.04 -9.72
N PRO A 75 1.75 22.12 -10.24
CA PRO A 75 2.08 22.20 -11.67
C PRO A 75 3.29 21.34 -12.04
N VAL A 76 4.11 20.96 -11.06
CA VAL A 76 5.32 20.15 -11.25
C VAL A 76 5.43 19.06 -10.20
N PHE A 77 6.01 17.92 -10.57
CA PHE A 77 6.23 16.78 -9.69
C PHE A 77 7.57 16.10 -10.03
N PRO A 78 8.28 15.52 -9.03
CA PRO A 78 9.51 14.78 -9.30
C PRO A 78 9.25 13.55 -10.18
N ALA A 79 10.07 13.32 -11.19
CA ALA A 79 10.03 12.11 -12.01
C ALA A 79 10.79 10.96 -11.33
N TYR A 80 10.44 10.68 -10.06
CA TYR A 80 11.08 9.66 -9.23
C TYR A 80 10.20 8.41 -9.18
N HIS A 81 10.50 7.45 -10.06
CA HIS A 81 9.77 6.20 -10.15
C HIS A 81 10.10 5.25 -9.00
N ASN A 82 9.11 4.59 -8.49
CA ASN A 82 9.22 3.60 -7.43
C ASN A 82 8.27 2.41 -7.66
N LYS A 83 8.36 1.40 -6.78
CA LYS A 83 7.43 0.27 -6.79
C LYS A 83 6.86 0.06 -5.42
N ARG A 84 5.53 -0.05 -5.32
CA ARG A 84 4.82 -0.20 -4.06
C ARG A 84 3.69 -1.21 -4.17
N SER A 85 3.57 -2.05 -3.19
CA SER A 85 2.37 -2.85 -3.02
C SER A 85 1.24 -1.98 -2.50
N MET A 86 0.07 -2.19 -3.06
CA MET A 86 -1.19 -1.57 -2.63
C MET A 86 -2.30 -2.62 -2.67
N LEU A 87 -3.38 -2.36 -1.94
CA LEU A 87 -4.56 -3.22 -1.94
C LEU A 87 -5.83 -2.36 -1.98
N TYR A 88 -6.66 -2.57 -2.99
CA TYR A 88 -7.96 -1.92 -3.09
C TYR A 88 -8.93 -2.52 -2.05
N ILE A 89 -9.77 -1.67 -1.45
CA ILE A 89 -10.62 -2.08 -0.33
C ILE A 89 -11.57 -3.24 -0.69
N ASP A 90 -12.17 -3.26 -1.89
CA ASP A 90 -13.09 -4.32 -2.28
C ASP A 90 -12.34 -5.65 -2.51
N ASN A 91 -11.10 -5.60 -3.01
CA ASN A 91 -10.24 -6.78 -3.12
C ASN A 91 -9.90 -7.34 -1.73
N LEU A 92 -9.68 -6.46 -0.74
CA LEU A 92 -9.49 -6.90 0.64
C LEU A 92 -10.76 -7.51 1.22
N CYS A 93 -11.94 -6.92 0.98
CA CYS A 93 -13.22 -7.45 1.45
C CYS A 93 -13.49 -8.83 0.86
N GLU A 94 -13.27 -9.03 -0.45
CA GLU A 94 -13.40 -10.33 -1.09
C GLU A 94 -12.38 -11.33 -0.52
N PHE A 95 -11.12 -10.90 -0.29
CA PHE A 95 -10.12 -11.75 0.35
C PHE A 95 -10.57 -12.26 1.72
N ILE A 96 -11.07 -11.37 2.58
CA ILE A 96 -11.59 -11.73 3.91
C ILE A 96 -12.75 -12.72 3.79
N LYS A 97 -13.69 -12.46 2.89
CA LYS A 97 -14.82 -13.36 2.62
C LYS A 97 -14.33 -14.76 2.22
N GLN A 98 -13.34 -14.83 1.31
CA GLN A 98 -12.78 -16.12 0.87
C GLN A 98 -12.07 -16.87 2.01
N ILE A 99 -11.38 -16.17 2.90
CA ILE A 99 -10.75 -16.74 4.10
C ILE A 99 -11.80 -17.34 5.03
N ILE A 100 -12.89 -16.61 5.29
CA ILE A 100 -13.99 -17.06 6.15
C ILE A 100 -14.68 -18.29 5.58
N ILE A 101 -15.10 -18.25 4.30
CA ILE A 101 -15.81 -19.35 3.64
C ILE A 101 -14.97 -20.63 3.61
N ARG A 102 -13.64 -20.48 3.45
CA ARG A 102 -12.70 -21.60 3.37
C ARG A 102 -12.11 -22.00 4.72
N GLU A 103 -12.56 -21.39 5.80
CA GLU A 103 -12.10 -21.64 7.16
C GLU A 103 -10.56 -21.69 7.28
N LYS A 104 -9.87 -20.75 6.62
CA LYS A 104 -8.41 -20.69 6.67
C LYS A 104 -7.92 -20.12 7.99
N SER A 105 -6.71 -20.52 8.39
CA SER A 105 -5.95 -19.93 9.50
C SER A 105 -4.53 -19.58 9.03
N GLY A 106 -3.82 -18.77 9.81
CA GLY A 106 -2.45 -18.39 9.56
C GLY A 106 -2.24 -16.94 9.10
N VAL A 107 -1.07 -16.65 8.53
CA VAL A 107 -0.66 -15.29 8.14
C VAL A 107 -0.75 -15.11 6.63
N PHE A 108 -1.43 -14.05 6.20
CA PHE A 108 -1.70 -13.76 4.79
C PHE A 108 -1.25 -12.37 4.40
N TYR A 109 -0.85 -12.22 3.14
CA TYR A 109 -0.28 -11.01 2.55
C TYR A 109 -1.04 -10.60 1.28
N PRO A 110 -2.34 -10.26 1.37
CA PRO A 110 -3.10 -9.87 0.17
C PRO A 110 -2.58 -8.55 -0.39
N GLN A 111 -2.44 -8.46 -1.70
CA GLN A 111 -2.10 -7.24 -2.45
C GLN A 111 -2.74 -7.27 -3.83
N ASN A 112 -2.81 -6.12 -4.52
CA ASN A 112 -3.20 -6.09 -5.93
C ASN A 112 -2.16 -6.83 -6.78
N ASN A 113 -2.57 -7.31 -7.96
CA ASN A 113 -1.66 -7.98 -8.89
C ASN A 113 -0.57 -7.03 -9.41
N GLU A 114 -0.86 -5.75 -9.49
CA GLU A 114 0.01 -4.72 -10.05
C GLU A 114 0.70 -3.93 -8.95
N LEU A 115 1.99 -3.69 -9.14
CA LEU A 115 2.73 -2.78 -8.28
C LEU A 115 2.46 -1.34 -8.72
N ALA A 116 2.15 -0.49 -7.77
CA ALA A 116 1.90 0.91 -8.01
C ALA A 116 3.21 1.71 -8.12
N ASP A 117 3.21 2.74 -8.95
CA ASP A 117 4.26 3.76 -9.07
C ASP A 117 3.67 5.12 -8.69
N THR A 118 4.35 5.84 -7.81
CA THR A 118 3.88 7.15 -7.33
C THR A 118 3.72 8.16 -8.47
N VAL A 119 4.62 8.17 -9.44
CA VAL A 119 4.58 9.07 -10.61
C VAL A 119 3.37 8.73 -11.48
N GLU A 120 3.12 7.45 -11.72
CA GLU A 120 1.99 7.02 -12.56
C GLU A 120 0.64 7.29 -11.88
N ILE A 121 0.54 7.11 -10.57
CA ILE A 121 -0.66 7.52 -9.80
C ILE A 121 -0.93 9.02 -9.98
N VAL A 122 0.09 9.86 -9.77
CA VAL A 122 -0.06 11.31 -9.88
C VAL A 122 -0.43 11.73 -11.31
N LYS A 123 0.18 11.13 -12.33
CA LYS A 123 -0.19 11.38 -13.74
C LYS A 123 -1.64 11.00 -14.03
N TYR A 124 -2.06 9.81 -13.56
CA TYR A 124 -3.43 9.32 -13.77
C TYR A 124 -4.46 10.33 -13.22
N PHE A 125 -4.33 10.71 -11.96
CA PHE A 125 -5.27 11.62 -11.33
C PHE A 125 -5.16 13.06 -11.88
N ALA A 126 -3.96 13.56 -12.20
CA ALA A 126 -3.81 14.86 -12.85
C ALA A 126 -4.56 14.90 -14.19
N LYS A 127 -4.40 13.87 -15.03
CA LYS A 127 -5.14 13.74 -16.29
C LYS A 127 -6.66 13.69 -16.06
N ALA A 128 -7.11 12.91 -15.08
CA ALA A 128 -8.53 12.76 -14.75
C ALA A 128 -9.17 14.07 -14.27
N TYR A 129 -8.43 14.92 -13.54
CA TYR A 129 -8.85 16.27 -13.14
C TYR A 129 -8.60 17.36 -14.23
N ASN A 130 -8.20 16.95 -15.43
CA ASN A 130 -7.81 17.89 -16.51
C ASN A 130 -6.75 18.91 -16.06
N HIS A 131 -5.87 18.50 -15.14
CA HIS A 131 -4.77 19.33 -14.62
C HIS A 131 -3.47 18.99 -15.32
N LYS A 132 -2.77 20.03 -15.83
CA LYS A 132 -1.45 19.88 -16.48
C LYS A 132 -0.36 19.82 -15.42
N ILE A 133 0.33 18.68 -15.34
CA ILE A 133 1.46 18.48 -14.44
C ILE A 133 2.70 18.08 -15.23
N PHE A 134 3.84 18.69 -14.91
CA PHE A 134 5.11 18.38 -15.55
C PHE A 134 5.97 17.51 -14.63
N MET A 135 6.44 16.36 -15.16
CA MET A 135 7.33 15.47 -14.43
C MET A 135 8.78 15.86 -14.71
N TRP A 136 9.49 16.41 -13.72
CA TRP A 136 10.83 16.93 -13.87
C TRP A 136 11.88 16.09 -13.15
N LYS A 137 12.84 15.56 -13.90
CA LYS A 137 13.91 14.71 -13.33
C LYS A 137 14.83 15.46 -12.38
N TRP A 138 15.11 16.75 -12.63
CA TRP A 138 15.98 17.52 -11.75
C TRP A 138 15.40 17.71 -10.34
N LEU A 139 14.07 17.66 -10.18
CA LEU A 139 13.43 17.67 -8.86
C LEU A 139 13.75 16.42 -8.02
N ASN A 140 14.28 15.37 -8.62
CA ASN A 140 14.68 14.17 -7.88
C ASN A 140 15.80 14.47 -6.86
N ILE A 141 16.61 15.52 -7.09
CA ILE A 141 17.61 15.94 -6.09
C ILE A 141 16.94 16.37 -4.78
N PHE A 142 15.80 17.05 -4.85
CA PHE A 142 15.04 17.44 -3.65
C PHE A 142 14.38 16.25 -2.96
N VAL A 143 14.02 15.20 -3.72
CA VAL A 143 13.55 13.94 -3.14
C VAL A 143 14.68 13.28 -2.34
N HIS A 144 15.91 13.24 -2.87
CA HIS A 144 17.07 12.70 -2.15
C HIS A 144 17.41 13.51 -0.91
N ILE A 145 17.51 14.83 -1.02
CA ILE A 145 17.80 15.69 0.14
C ILE A 145 16.68 15.59 1.17
N GLY A 146 15.43 15.71 0.74
CA GLY A 146 14.28 15.65 1.64
C GLY A 146 14.12 14.29 2.33
N SER A 147 14.57 13.20 1.70
CA SER A 147 14.53 11.85 2.29
C SER A 147 15.41 11.71 3.53
N LEU A 148 16.43 12.55 3.69
CA LEU A 148 17.31 12.56 4.86
C LEU A 148 16.64 13.16 6.09
N PHE A 149 15.66 14.06 5.89
CA PHE A 149 15.04 14.82 6.96
C PHE A 149 13.55 14.50 7.17
N LEU A 150 12.86 14.01 6.13
CA LEU A 150 11.40 13.88 6.12
C LEU A 150 10.96 12.45 5.83
N ASN A 151 10.54 11.74 6.86
CA ASN A 151 9.97 10.39 6.73
C ASN A 151 8.78 10.32 5.74
N SER A 152 8.05 11.42 5.56
CA SER A 152 6.96 11.49 4.59
C SER A 152 7.43 11.31 3.16
N ILE A 153 8.63 11.79 2.81
CA ILE A 153 9.24 11.62 1.48
C ILE A 153 9.64 10.16 1.29
N ASN A 154 10.25 9.54 2.30
CA ASN A 154 10.55 8.11 2.24
C ASN A 154 9.28 7.27 2.07
N LYS A 155 8.23 7.59 2.81
CA LYS A 155 6.92 6.92 2.68
C LYS A 155 6.26 7.13 1.30
N MET A 156 6.61 8.18 0.58
CA MET A 156 6.05 8.49 -0.74
C MET A 156 6.87 7.88 -1.88
N PHE A 157 8.20 7.97 -1.81
CA PHE A 157 9.08 7.67 -2.92
C PHE A 157 9.94 6.40 -2.76
N ALA A 158 10.06 5.82 -1.56
CA ALA A 158 10.80 4.56 -1.41
C ALA A 158 10.15 3.43 -2.21
N THR A 159 10.98 2.58 -2.80
CA THR A 159 10.55 1.31 -3.38
C THR A 159 10.37 0.29 -2.26
N TYR A 160 9.11 -0.04 -1.96
CA TYR A 160 8.74 -0.94 -0.87
C TYR A 160 7.54 -1.78 -1.29
N TYR A 161 7.75 -3.06 -1.51
CA TYR A 161 6.69 -3.95 -1.96
C TYR A 161 6.87 -5.38 -1.46
N TYR A 162 5.77 -6.13 -1.44
CA TYR A 162 5.75 -7.56 -1.16
C TYR A 162 6.10 -8.34 -2.42
N ASP A 163 6.88 -9.39 -2.29
CA ASP A 163 7.09 -10.34 -3.38
C ASP A 163 5.71 -10.82 -3.89
N PRO A 164 5.40 -10.67 -5.19
CA PRO A 164 4.11 -11.10 -5.74
C PRO A 164 3.76 -12.55 -5.42
N ASN A 165 4.76 -13.44 -5.32
CA ASN A 165 4.57 -14.85 -4.98
C ASN A 165 3.96 -15.06 -3.58
N MET A 166 4.05 -14.08 -2.67
CA MET A 166 3.42 -14.17 -1.35
C MET A 166 1.91 -14.07 -1.39
N SER A 167 1.36 -13.51 -2.47
CA SER A 167 -0.07 -13.19 -2.62
C SER A 167 -0.78 -14.11 -3.61
N ILE A 168 -0.13 -15.22 -4.00
CA ILE A 168 -0.75 -16.27 -4.83
C ILE A 168 -1.51 -17.21 -3.91
N TYR A 169 -2.82 -17.28 -4.08
CA TYR A 169 -3.73 -18.13 -3.32
C TYR A 169 -4.56 -19.03 -4.25
N PRO A 170 -5.05 -20.19 -3.77
CA PRO A 170 -5.87 -21.10 -4.57
C PRO A 170 -7.34 -20.60 -4.71
N PHE A 171 -7.52 -19.29 -4.70
CA PHE A 171 -8.82 -18.62 -4.90
C PHE A 171 -8.61 -17.20 -5.42
N GLU A 172 -9.56 -16.74 -6.21
CA GLU A 172 -9.58 -15.37 -6.72
C GLU A 172 -10.11 -14.40 -5.65
N TYR A 173 -9.47 -13.25 -5.52
CA TYR A 173 -9.89 -12.16 -4.64
C TYR A 173 -9.72 -10.79 -5.29
N ILE A 174 -9.14 -10.73 -6.49
CA ILE A 174 -9.01 -9.48 -7.24
C ILE A 174 -10.29 -9.27 -8.04
N VAL A 175 -11.27 -8.64 -7.43
CA VAL A 175 -12.55 -8.32 -8.05
C VAL A 175 -12.53 -7.01 -8.83
N CYS A 176 -11.51 -6.19 -8.60
CA CYS A 176 -11.32 -4.91 -9.25
C CYS A 176 -9.84 -4.70 -9.61
N SER A 177 -9.55 -4.42 -10.88
CA SER A 177 -8.20 -4.06 -11.33
C SER A 177 -7.76 -2.71 -10.75
N GLN A 178 -6.45 -2.43 -10.75
CA GLN A 178 -5.93 -1.17 -10.23
C GLN A 178 -6.52 0.04 -10.98
N GLU A 179 -6.61 -0.02 -12.30
CA GLU A 179 -7.17 1.06 -13.13
C GLU A 179 -8.64 1.33 -12.79
N LYS A 180 -9.50 0.30 -12.76
CA LYS A 180 -10.91 0.45 -12.36
C LYS A 180 -11.07 0.98 -10.95
N SER A 181 -10.22 0.56 -10.04
CA SER A 181 -10.26 1.06 -8.65
C SER A 181 -9.93 2.55 -8.55
N PHE A 182 -9.05 3.06 -9.42
CA PHE A 182 -8.77 4.50 -9.51
C PHE A 182 -9.97 5.28 -10.06
N GLU A 183 -10.69 4.72 -11.05
CA GLU A 183 -11.95 5.31 -11.54
C GLU A 183 -13.01 5.36 -10.42
N TYR A 184 -13.17 4.30 -9.64
CA TYR A 184 -14.09 4.29 -8.50
C TYR A 184 -13.70 5.33 -7.44
N VAL A 185 -12.42 5.45 -7.14
CA VAL A 185 -11.93 6.47 -6.22
C VAL A 185 -12.22 7.88 -6.75
N LEU A 186 -11.99 8.12 -8.05
CA LEU A 186 -12.26 9.42 -8.67
C LEU A 186 -13.74 9.80 -8.59
N ASN A 187 -14.64 8.86 -8.90
CA ASN A 187 -16.08 9.09 -8.99
C ASN A 187 -16.76 9.19 -7.61
N ASN A 188 -16.18 8.61 -6.58
CA ASN A 188 -16.79 8.51 -5.25
C ASN A 188 -16.00 9.25 -4.15
N ASN A 189 -14.95 10.00 -4.51
CA ASN A 189 -14.37 10.93 -3.56
C ASN A 189 -15.26 12.16 -3.43
N GLU A 190 -15.81 12.33 -2.25
CA GLU A 190 -16.51 13.56 -1.84
C GLU A 190 -15.48 14.68 -1.61
N ASP A 191 -14.71 15.05 -2.62
CA ASP A 191 -13.98 16.31 -2.63
C ASP A 191 -14.96 17.40 -3.09
N LYS A 192 -15.77 17.82 -2.15
CA LYS A 192 -16.47 19.10 -2.21
C LYS A 192 -15.56 20.23 -1.81
#